data_81876e548699b79fcd8280f6112fa5b4
#
_entry.id   81876e548699b79fcd8280f6112fa5b4
#
_cell.length_a   1.000
_cell.length_b   1.000
_cell.length_c   1.000
_cell.angle_alpha   90.00
_cell.angle_beta   90.00
_cell.angle_gamma   90.00
#
_symmetry.space_group_name_H-M   'P 1'
#
loop_
_entity.id
_entity.type
_entity.pdbx_description
1 polymer ?
#
loop_
_entity_poly.entity_id
_entity_poly.type
_entity_poly.pdbx_seq_one_letter_code
_entity_poly.pdbx_strand_id
1 'polypeptide(L)'
;DKHPSVLFSKISLAGIEPFTLIVYEKGCLYQFRWDGDEKFAKQLPVSRPHIWSSATLYDGPVIKKREEWFARFLNNTPAPTQQDILNFHRFGGEGDPGNDLRMSRDTIYSTVSITSLQLTADRGSIRYIGLPGNKTTEIKIELLNSSSAA
;
A
#
# COMPACT_ATOMS: atom_id res chain seq x y z
N ASP A 1 -4.50 6.40 -25.96
CA ASP A 1 -4.01 5.41 -24.99
C ASP A 1 -3.30 6.12 -23.85
N LYS A 2 -3.88 6.03 -22.64
CA LYS A 2 -3.42 6.87 -21.52
C LYS A 2 -2.62 6.00 -20.55
N HIS A 3 -1.39 5.65 -20.93
CA HIS A 3 -0.48 4.90 -20.06
C HIS A 3 -0.31 5.61 -18.70
N PRO A 4 -0.39 4.90 -17.55
CA PRO A 4 -0.35 5.52 -16.22
C PRO A 4 0.83 6.47 -16.00
N SER A 5 2.01 6.14 -16.50
CA SER A 5 3.20 7.01 -16.38
C SER A 5 3.06 8.32 -17.15
N VAL A 6 2.40 8.29 -18.31
CA VAL A 6 2.14 9.52 -19.11
C VAL A 6 1.11 10.40 -18.41
N LEU A 7 0.10 9.80 -17.78
CA LEU A 7 -0.87 10.56 -16.98
C LEU A 7 -0.19 11.22 -15.79
N PHE A 8 0.58 10.44 -15.02
CA PHE A 8 1.28 10.94 -13.84
C PHE A 8 2.26 12.07 -14.17
N SER A 9 2.99 11.97 -15.30
CA SER A 9 3.91 13.04 -15.70
C SER A 9 3.23 14.37 -15.99
N LYS A 10 1.97 14.34 -16.49
CA LYS A 10 1.22 15.53 -16.91
C LYS A 10 0.39 16.19 -15.82
N ILE A 11 0.06 15.48 -14.73
CA ILE A 11 -0.75 16.03 -13.64
C ILE A 11 0.05 17.11 -12.91
N SER A 12 -0.53 18.28 -12.66
CA SER A 12 0.06 19.25 -11.75
C SER A 12 -0.12 18.78 -10.31
N LEU A 13 0.97 18.75 -9.54
CA LEU A 13 1.00 18.38 -8.12
C LEU A 13 1.37 19.58 -7.22
N ALA A 14 1.32 20.79 -7.75
CA ALA A 14 1.56 21.99 -6.96
C ALA A 14 0.54 22.09 -5.81
N GLY A 15 1.04 22.26 -4.59
CA GLY A 15 0.21 22.33 -3.38
C GLY A 15 -0.34 20.97 -2.90
N ILE A 16 0.12 19.88 -3.48
CA ILE A 16 -0.22 18.52 -3.01
C ILE A 16 0.90 18.00 -2.11
N GLU A 17 0.52 17.47 -0.95
CA GLU A 17 1.46 16.83 -0.02
C GLU A 17 2.15 15.60 -0.66
N PRO A 18 3.38 15.27 -0.24
CA PRO A 18 4.09 14.09 -0.72
C PRO A 18 3.31 12.80 -0.56
N PHE A 19 3.33 11.95 -1.59
CA PHE A 19 2.64 10.66 -1.58
C PHE A 19 3.35 9.58 -2.41
N THR A 20 2.98 8.34 -2.15
CA THR A 20 3.27 7.19 -3.02
C THR A 20 1.96 6.59 -3.50
N LEU A 21 1.80 6.49 -4.82
CA LEU A 21 0.65 5.88 -5.48
C LEU A 21 1.08 4.57 -6.16
N ILE A 22 0.37 3.49 -5.85
CA ILE A 22 0.57 2.19 -6.47
C ILE A 22 -0.59 1.93 -7.42
N VAL A 23 -0.27 1.64 -8.68
CA VAL A 23 -1.25 1.35 -9.72
C VAL A 23 -0.99 -0.03 -10.29
N TYR A 24 -2.03 -0.86 -10.29
CA TYR A 24 -2.03 -2.14 -10.99
C TYR A 24 -2.97 -2.07 -12.18
N GLU A 25 -2.44 -2.27 -13.38
CA GLU A 25 -3.22 -2.24 -14.63
C GLU A 25 -2.70 -3.29 -15.60
N LYS A 26 -3.60 -4.13 -16.12
CA LYS A 26 -3.32 -5.11 -17.18
C LYS A 26 -2.08 -5.98 -16.91
N GLY A 27 -1.93 -6.46 -15.68
CA GLY A 27 -0.80 -7.30 -15.28
C GLY A 27 0.49 -6.55 -14.99
N CYS A 28 0.49 -5.22 -15.06
CA CYS A 28 1.63 -4.37 -14.73
C CYS A 28 1.42 -3.63 -13.41
N LEU A 29 2.49 -3.54 -12.62
CA LEU A 29 2.50 -2.82 -11.35
C LEU A 29 3.40 -1.59 -11.50
N TYR A 30 2.87 -0.43 -11.11
CA TYR A 30 3.57 0.84 -11.17
C TYR A 30 3.62 1.48 -9.79
N GLN A 31 4.76 2.07 -9.47
CA GLN A 31 4.95 2.96 -8.34
C GLN A 31 5.16 4.37 -8.87
N PHE A 32 4.34 5.30 -8.40
CA PHE A 32 4.50 6.74 -8.62
C PHE A 32 4.75 7.39 -7.26
N ARG A 33 5.78 8.21 -7.18
CA ARG A 33 6.10 8.95 -5.96
C ARG A 33 6.20 10.42 -6.30
N TRP A 34 5.57 11.22 -5.47
CA TRP A 34 5.74 12.65 -5.37
C TRP A 34 6.36 12.95 -4.01
N ASP A 35 7.49 13.64 -3.96
CA ASP A 35 8.17 13.95 -2.70
C ASP A 35 8.01 15.41 -2.24
N GLY A 36 7.20 16.18 -3.00
CA GLY A 36 6.96 17.59 -2.77
C GLY A 36 7.68 18.49 -3.77
N ASP A 37 8.65 17.95 -4.51
CA ASP A 37 9.46 18.67 -5.50
C ASP A 37 9.54 17.91 -6.82
N GLU A 38 9.85 16.62 -6.79
CA GLU A 38 10.07 15.79 -7.97
C GLU A 38 9.11 14.59 -8.05
N LYS A 39 8.82 14.19 -9.29
CA LYS A 39 8.02 13.02 -9.63
C LYS A 39 8.89 11.85 -10.02
N PHE A 40 8.65 10.71 -9.41
CA PHE A 40 9.32 9.45 -9.72
C PHE A 40 8.31 8.44 -10.22
N ALA A 41 8.60 7.74 -11.31
CA ALA A 41 7.78 6.69 -11.87
C ALA A 41 8.63 5.43 -12.08
N LYS A 42 8.15 4.29 -11.60
CA LYS A 42 8.85 3.01 -11.72
C LYS A 42 7.85 1.89 -11.98
N GLN A 43 8.13 1.04 -12.95
CA GLN A 43 7.43 -0.25 -13.09
C GLN A 43 8.11 -1.29 -12.20
N LEU A 44 7.31 -2.06 -11.51
CA LEU A 44 7.75 -3.06 -10.55
C LEU A 44 7.41 -4.48 -11.02
N PRO A 45 8.22 -5.49 -10.70
CA PRO A 45 7.88 -6.87 -10.98
C PRO A 45 6.68 -7.33 -10.14
N VAL A 46 5.64 -7.84 -10.78
CA VAL A 46 4.44 -8.40 -10.12
C VAL A 46 4.69 -9.77 -9.49
N SER A 47 5.79 -10.43 -9.85
CA SER A 47 6.14 -11.77 -9.39
C SER A 47 6.73 -11.83 -7.97
N ARG A 48 6.95 -10.68 -7.34
CA ARG A 48 7.47 -10.62 -5.97
C ARG A 48 6.66 -9.63 -5.11
N PRO A 49 6.56 -9.88 -3.80
CA PRO A 49 5.91 -8.95 -2.88
C PRO A 49 6.72 -7.66 -2.72
N HIS A 50 6.00 -6.59 -2.37
CA HIS A 50 6.57 -5.26 -2.14
C HIS A 50 6.01 -4.66 -0.86
N ILE A 51 6.82 -3.84 -0.19
CA ILE A 51 6.40 -2.99 0.92
C ILE A 51 6.84 -1.55 0.64
N TRP A 52 6.02 -0.60 1.03
CA TRP A 52 6.32 0.83 0.93
C TRP A 52 6.09 1.52 2.27
N SER A 53 6.89 2.52 2.54
CA SER A 53 6.71 3.45 3.64
C SER A 53 6.27 4.81 3.10
N SER A 54 5.78 5.69 3.98
CA SER A 54 5.44 7.07 3.62
C SER A 54 6.63 7.76 2.93
N ALA A 55 6.33 8.63 1.97
CA ALA A 55 7.34 9.31 1.15
C ALA A 55 8.31 10.18 1.99
N THR A 56 7.84 10.75 3.10
CA THR A 56 8.59 11.72 3.92
C THR A 56 8.58 11.45 5.42
N LEU A 57 7.81 10.47 5.89
CA LEU A 57 7.60 10.28 7.33
C LEU A 57 8.72 9.49 8.03
N TYR A 58 9.50 8.72 7.27
CA TYR A 58 10.52 7.82 7.79
C TYR A 58 11.86 8.03 7.11
N ASP A 59 12.93 7.97 7.90
CA ASP A 59 14.30 7.94 7.41
C ASP A 59 14.71 6.57 6.84
N GLY A 60 15.89 6.51 6.22
CA GLY A 60 16.42 5.29 5.60
C GLY A 60 16.54 4.11 6.57
N PRO A 61 17.09 4.27 7.79
CA PRO A 61 17.15 3.21 8.79
C PRO A 61 15.80 2.61 9.15
N VAL A 62 14.76 3.43 9.37
CA VAL A 62 13.40 2.96 9.68
C VAL A 62 12.76 2.24 8.49
N ILE A 63 12.96 2.75 7.27
CA ILE A 63 12.48 2.09 6.06
C ILE A 63 13.10 0.69 5.93
N LYS A 64 14.43 0.58 6.09
CA LYS A 64 15.15 -0.69 6.03
C LYS A 64 14.66 -1.68 7.08
N LYS A 65 14.42 -1.22 8.29
CA LYS A 65 13.88 -2.06 9.38
C LYS A 65 12.50 -2.63 9.05
N ARG A 66 11.63 -1.84 8.44
CA ARG A 66 10.31 -2.27 7.97
C ARG A 66 10.41 -3.29 6.83
N GLU A 67 11.36 -3.13 5.92
CA GLU A 67 11.66 -4.12 4.88
C GLU A 67 12.14 -5.44 5.48
N GLU A 68 12.97 -5.40 6.52
CA GLU A 68 13.43 -6.59 7.25
C GLU A 68 12.29 -7.31 8.00
N TRP A 69 11.36 -6.56 8.61
CA TRP A 69 10.15 -7.14 9.23
C TRP A 69 9.28 -7.83 8.19
N PHE A 70 9.10 -7.21 7.04
CA PHE A 70 8.32 -7.78 5.95
C PHE A 70 8.98 -9.04 5.37
N ALA A 71 10.28 -9.04 5.18
CA ALA A 71 11.04 -10.21 4.74
C ALA A 71 10.90 -11.37 5.74
N ARG A 72 11.03 -11.11 7.04
CA ARG A 72 10.80 -12.11 8.10
C ARG A 72 9.37 -12.65 8.08
N PHE A 73 8.39 -11.78 7.95
CA PHE A 73 6.98 -12.18 7.85
C PHE A 73 6.76 -13.15 6.68
N LEU A 74 7.27 -12.83 5.49
CA LEU A 74 7.12 -13.68 4.31
C LEU A 74 7.86 -15.01 4.43
N ASN A 75 9.04 -15.03 5.05
CA ASN A 75 9.77 -16.28 5.32
C ASN A 75 9.00 -17.21 6.27
N ASN A 76 8.30 -16.64 7.25
CA ASN A 76 7.50 -17.41 8.22
C ASN A 76 6.08 -17.74 7.68
N THR A 77 5.63 -17.04 6.64
CA THR A 77 4.30 -17.21 6.04
C THR A 77 4.43 -17.16 4.51
N PRO A 78 4.92 -18.24 3.87
CA PRO A 78 5.25 -18.24 2.43
C PRO A 78 4.07 -17.99 1.49
N ALA A 79 2.83 -18.26 1.95
CA ALA A 79 1.60 -18.01 1.20
C ALA A 79 0.60 -17.24 2.08
N PRO A 80 0.87 -15.94 2.36
CA PRO A 80 0.06 -15.19 3.29
C PRO A 80 -1.36 -14.97 2.75
N THR A 81 -2.34 -15.21 3.61
CA THR A 81 -3.73 -14.82 3.36
C THR A 81 -3.92 -13.31 3.54
N GLN A 82 -5.06 -12.79 3.10
CA GLN A 82 -5.44 -11.40 3.37
C GLN A 82 -5.41 -11.09 4.88
N GLN A 83 -5.83 -12.05 5.71
CA GLN A 83 -5.86 -11.87 7.16
C GLN A 83 -4.43 -11.82 7.76
N ASP A 84 -3.50 -12.62 7.23
CA ASP A 84 -2.10 -12.58 7.67
C ASP A 84 -1.45 -11.24 7.35
N ILE A 85 -1.71 -10.69 6.17
CA ILE A 85 -1.23 -9.35 5.77
C ILE A 85 -1.85 -8.28 6.66
N LEU A 86 -3.15 -8.36 6.96
CA LEU A 86 -3.81 -7.45 7.89
C LEU A 86 -3.21 -7.51 9.29
N ASN A 87 -2.93 -8.72 9.79
CA ASN A 87 -2.30 -8.91 11.10
C ASN A 87 -0.87 -8.36 11.12
N PHE A 88 -0.10 -8.56 10.04
CA PHE A 88 1.21 -7.94 9.89
C PHE A 88 1.13 -6.42 10.01
N HIS A 89 0.19 -5.77 9.31
CA HIS A 89 0.01 -4.31 9.40
C HIS A 89 -0.49 -3.82 10.75
N ARG A 90 -1.24 -4.63 11.49
CA ARG A 90 -1.78 -4.26 12.81
C ARG A 90 -0.77 -4.41 13.94
N PHE A 91 0.11 -5.42 13.85
CA PHE A 91 0.93 -5.87 14.96
C PHE A 91 2.43 -5.97 14.63
N GLY A 92 2.81 -5.73 13.38
CA GLY A 92 4.21 -5.76 12.97
C GLY A 92 4.98 -4.58 13.53
N GLY A 93 6.16 -4.89 14.07
CA GLY A 93 7.07 -3.94 14.70
C GLY A 93 7.85 -4.60 15.84
N GLU A 94 8.47 -3.79 16.66
CA GLU A 94 9.32 -4.21 17.79
C GLU A 94 8.92 -3.53 19.10
N GLY A 95 7.73 -2.92 19.15
CA GLY A 95 7.21 -2.21 20.30
C GLY A 95 7.67 -0.74 20.39
N ASP A 96 8.13 -0.17 19.26
CA ASP A 96 8.40 1.25 19.12
C ASP A 96 7.19 1.96 18.48
N PRO A 97 6.31 2.59 19.27
CA PRO A 97 5.10 3.20 18.73
C PRO A 97 5.35 4.26 17.66
N GLY A 98 6.51 4.91 17.67
CA GLY A 98 6.87 5.93 16.68
C GLY A 98 7.26 5.37 15.33
N ASN A 99 7.69 4.10 15.26
CA ASN A 99 8.25 3.50 14.05
C ASN A 99 7.62 2.16 13.66
N ASP A 100 6.82 1.53 14.50
CA ASP A 100 6.06 0.31 14.18
C ASP A 100 5.12 0.54 12.99
N LEU A 101 4.62 -0.53 12.36
CA LEU A 101 3.70 -0.43 11.23
C LEU A 101 2.41 0.29 11.61
N ARG A 102 1.87 0.01 12.81
CA ARG A 102 0.84 0.81 13.44
C ARG A 102 1.52 1.89 14.28
N MET A 103 1.69 3.05 13.70
CA MET A 103 2.43 4.16 14.29
C MET A 103 1.53 5.05 15.16
N SER A 104 2.10 5.54 16.26
CA SER A 104 1.55 6.63 17.07
C SER A 104 2.70 7.51 17.56
N ARG A 105 2.72 8.79 17.16
CA ARG A 105 3.79 9.75 17.46
C ARG A 105 3.20 10.99 18.11
N ASP A 106 3.68 11.34 19.28
CA ASP A 106 3.42 12.62 19.97
C ASP A 106 1.93 13.01 20.08
N THR A 107 1.03 12.05 20.16
CA THR A 107 -0.43 12.25 20.14
C THR A 107 -0.99 12.99 18.91
N ILE A 108 -0.13 13.43 17.99
CA ILE A 108 -0.51 14.22 16.81
C ILE A 108 -0.67 13.32 15.59
N TYR A 109 0.25 12.37 15.38
CA TYR A 109 0.23 11.47 14.24
C TYR A 109 -0.03 10.05 14.69
N SER A 110 -1.08 9.44 14.14
CA SER A 110 -1.37 8.03 14.39
C SER A 110 -1.92 7.33 13.15
N THR A 111 -1.68 6.04 13.05
CA THR A 111 -2.37 5.21 12.06
C THR A 111 -3.84 5.10 12.43
N VAL A 112 -4.71 5.73 11.67
CA VAL A 112 -6.15 5.80 11.95
C VAL A 112 -6.93 4.63 11.34
N SER A 113 -6.41 4.03 10.30
CA SER A 113 -7.09 2.90 9.62
C SER A 113 -6.12 2.03 8.85
N ILE A 114 -6.57 0.82 8.54
CA ILE A 114 -5.96 -0.09 7.60
C ILE A 114 -7.01 -0.44 6.55
N THR A 115 -6.67 -0.26 5.28
CA THR A 115 -7.51 -0.69 4.16
C THR A 115 -6.82 -1.84 3.44
N SER A 116 -7.50 -2.95 3.28
CA SER A 116 -7.02 -4.12 2.55
C SER A 116 -7.86 -4.30 1.30
N LEU A 117 -7.18 -4.46 0.16
CA LEU A 117 -7.78 -4.82 -1.12
C LEU A 117 -7.29 -6.20 -1.52
N GLN A 118 -8.21 -7.10 -1.80
CA GLN A 118 -7.92 -8.40 -2.42
C GLN A 118 -8.61 -8.47 -3.77
N LEU A 119 -7.86 -8.87 -4.80
CA LEU A 119 -8.36 -9.05 -6.15
C LEU A 119 -8.11 -10.48 -6.62
N THR A 120 -9.08 -11.07 -7.28
CA THR A 120 -8.98 -12.29 -8.08
C THR A 120 -9.32 -11.97 -9.53
N ALA A 121 -9.38 -12.98 -10.41
CA ALA A 121 -9.68 -12.74 -11.82
C ALA A 121 -11.09 -12.15 -12.05
N ASP A 122 -12.05 -12.48 -11.20
CA ASP A 122 -13.48 -12.17 -11.36
C ASP A 122 -14.08 -11.31 -10.24
N ARG A 123 -13.41 -11.18 -9.13
CA ARG A 123 -13.94 -10.46 -7.95
C ARG A 123 -12.85 -9.77 -7.15
N GLY A 124 -13.30 -8.80 -6.36
CA GLY A 124 -12.47 -8.17 -5.35
C GLY A 124 -13.21 -7.97 -4.04
N SER A 125 -12.45 -7.72 -2.98
CA SER A 125 -13.00 -7.25 -1.71
C SER A 125 -12.13 -6.12 -1.17
N ILE A 126 -12.78 -5.10 -0.64
CA ILE A 126 -12.14 -4.04 0.14
C ILE A 126 -12.58 -4.21 1.58
N ARG A 127 -11.63 -4.33 2.49
CA ARG A 127 -11.86 -4.34 3.93
C ARG A 127 -11.21 -3.12 4.57
N TYR A 128 -11.99 -2.29 5.19
CA TYR A 128 -11.55 -1.14 5.96
C TYR A 128 -11.66 -1.43 7.45
N ILE A 129 -10.60 -1.14 8.21
CA ILE A 129 -10.55 -1.29 9.66
C ILE A 129 -10.17 0.06 10.26
N GLY A 130 -11.12 0.71 10.93
CA GLY A 130 -10.89 1.92 11.72
C GLY A 130 -10.25 1.55 13.05
N LEU A 131 -9.02 1.97 13.31
CA LEU A 131 -8.25 1.57 14.50
C LEU A 131 -8.76 2.19 15.81
N PRO A 132 -9.23 3.46 15.85
CA PRO A 132 -9.80 4.04 17.08
C PRO A 132 -11.12 3.40 17.51
N GLY A 133 -11.58 2.37 17.12
CA GLY A 133 -12.86 1.73 17.52
C GLY A 133 -13.01 0.31 17.00
N ASN A 134 -12.01 -0.19 16.31
CA ASN A 134 -12.00 -1.49 15.64
C ASN A 134 -13.21 -1.74 14.73
N LYS A 135 -13.81 -0.65 14.21
CA LYS A 135 -14.95 -0.75 13.29
C LYS A 135 -14.47 -1.30 11.95
N THR A 136 -15.04 -2.41 11.55
CA THR A 136 -14.71 -3.05 10.27
C THR A 136 -15.87 -2.89 9.30
N THR A 137 -15.54 -2.53 8.04
CA THR A 137 -16.49 -2.50 6.93
C THR A 137 -15.87 -3.29 5.78
N GLU A 138 -16.68 -4.12 5.11
CA GLU A 138 -16.25 -4.89 3.95
C GLU A 138 -17.17 -4.61 2.76
N ILE A 139 -16.59 -4.39 1.59
CA ILE A 139 -17.28 -4.18 0.32
C ILE A 139 -16.78 -5.25 -0.65
N LYS A 140 -17.69 -5.96 -1.28
CA LYS A 140 -17.40 -6.90 -2.38
C LYS A 140 -17.50 -6.15 -3.71
N ILE A 141 -16.58 -6.44 -4.63
CA ILE A 141 -16.50 -5.84 -5.95
C ILE A 141 -16.59 -6.97 -6.98
N GLU A 142 -17.52 -6.87 -7.90
CA GLU A 142 -17.52 -7.70 -9.10
C GLU A 142 -16.68 -7.00 -10.16
N LEU A 143 -15.69 -7.71 -10.70
CA LEU A 143 -14.86 -7.21 -11.79
C LEU A 143 -15.56 -7.53 -13.11
N LEU A 144 -15.88 -6.50 -13.89
CA LEU A 144 -16.42 -6.69 -15.24
C LEU A 144 -15.33 -7.31 -16.11
N ASN A 145 -15.52 -8.59 -16.47
CA ASN A 145 -14.69 -9.22 -17.48
C ASN A 145 -14.89 -8.49 -18.81
N SER A 146 -13.84 -7.86 -19.33
CA SER A 146 -13.85 -7.17 -20.63
C SER A 146 -13.93 -8.12 -21.84
N SER A 147 -14.47 -9.33 -21.67
CA SER A 147 -14.59 -10.38 -22.70
C SER A 147 -15.99 -10.50 -23.33
N SER A 148 -16.76 -9.39 -23.39
CA SER A 148 -18.02 -9.36 -24.14
C SER A 148 -18.13 -8.10 -25.01
N ALA A 149 -17.15 -7.93 -25.91
CA ALA A 149 -17.29 -7.11 -27.09
C ALA A 149 -16.72 -7.92 -28.27
N ALA A 150 -17.55 -8.80 -28.80
CA ALA A 150 -17.37 -9.39 -30.13
C ALA A 150 -18.05 -8.48 -31.15
#